data_c2f9d81da23efa416ba6bf1669b1842d
#
_entry.id   c2f9d81da23efa416ba6bf1669b1842d
#
_cell.length_a   1.000
_cell.length_b   1.000
_cell.length_c   1.000
_cell.angle_alpha   90.00
_cell.angle_beta   90.00
_cell.angle_gamma   90.00
#
_symmetry.space_group_name_H-M   'P 1'
#
loop_
_entity.id
_entity.type
_entity.pdbx_description
1 polymer ?
#
loop_
_entity_poly.entity_id
_entity_poly.type
_entity_poly.pdbx_seq_one_letter_code
_entity_poly.pdbx_strand_id
1 'polypeptide(L)'
;MSDWDLPKNVEKVSTESVGGYLWESGVYKATVKMAYLDQAKSGAISVNIVLENSDGKELKEAFYIKSGNAKGNKTYYEKDGKSFPLPGYSTANSLCVAAADSHLSACLDNTEKKMVLIYDYEERKEVPKERPVIIPLLNRSITVAVHQIIQNKNIKNDAGEYVPSGETRSINECKFFGNADGKSAEEIHNNSDALVFDKWAKKNVGIVIDKSSKSLVKNTPKTSASIFNQSDDSPPFNQ
;
A
#
# COMPACT_ATOMS: atom_id res chain seq x y z
N MET A 1 1.93 31.32 37.48
CA MET A 1 2.51 30.25 36.66
C MET A 1 1.70 29.01 36.97
N SER A 2 1.14 28.35 35.98
CA SER A 2 0.44 27.08 36.21
C SER A 2 1.49 26.00 36.47
N ASP A 3 1.16 25.00 37.30
CA ASP A 3 2.06 23.87 37.59
C ASP A 3 2.47 23.04 36.35
N TRP A 4 1.95 23.40 35.17
CA TRP A 4 2.14 22.76 33.89
C TRP A 4 2.96 23.59 32.89
N ASP A 5 3.42 24.79 33.27
CA ASP A 5 4.24 25.63 32.42
C ASP A 5 5.68 25.08 32.33
N LEU A 6 6.15 24.81 31.11
CA LEU A 6 7.56 24.43 30.89
C LEU A 6 8.49 25.58 31.21
N PRO A 7 9.67 25.29 31.83
CA PRO A 7 10.70 26.29 32.04
C PRO A 7 11.13 26.96 30.72
N LYS A 8 11.44 28.26 30.76
CA LYS A 8 11.80 29.05 29.57
C LYS A 8 13.04 28.58 28.81
N ASN A 9 13.84 27.70 29.39
CA ASN A 9 15.04 27.12 28.82
C ASN A 9 14.90 25.68 28.34
N VAL A 10 13.69 25.14 28.31
CA VAL A 10 13.44 23.84 27.70
C VAL A 10 13.45 24.05 26.18
N GLU A 11 14.34 23.34 25.47
CA GLU A 11 14.27 23.25 24.03
C GLU A 11 12.85 22.84 23.61
N LYS A 12 12.30 23.53 22.58
CA LYS A 12 10.97 23.23 22.08
C LYS A 12 10.90 21.73 21.83
N VAL A 13 10.04 21.07 22.60
CA VAL A 13 9.68 19.69 22.30
C VAL A 13 9.09 19.73 20.90
N SER A 14 9.82 19.20 19.94
CA SER A 14 9.31 19.05 18.59
C SER A 14 8.10 18.14 18.66
N THR A 15 6.92 18.71 18.42
CA THR A 15 5.68 17.96 18.25
C THR A 15 5.57 17.38 16.83
N GLU A 16 6.63 17.52 16.06
CA GLU A 16 6.72 16.99 14.72
C GLU A 16 7.08 15.51 14.78
N SER A 17 6.08 14.66 14.88
CA SER A 17 6.19 13.31 14.33
C SER A 17 6.16 13.45 12.82
N VAL A 18 7.22 13.99 12.25
CA VAL A 18 7.37 14.15 10.82
C VAL A 18 7.69 12.78 10.24
N GLY A 19 6.79 12.28 9.45
CA GLY A 19 6.96 11.13 8.59
C GLY A 19 6.62 9.80 9.29
N GLY A 20 5.67 9.06 8.70
CA GLY A 20 5.44 7.68 9.05
C GLY A 20 6.78 6.93 9.01
N TYR A 21 7.07 6.17 10.05
CA TYR A 21 8.29 5.36 10.11
C TYR A 21 8.25 4.35 8.97
N LEU A 22 9.24 4.43 8.07
CA LEU A 22 9.44 3.39 7.09
C LEU A 22 9.92 2.11 7.79
N TRP A 23 9.33 1.00 7.44
CA TRP A 23 9.84 -0.30 7.83
C TRP A 23 11.00 -0.66 6.93
N GLU A 24 12.07 -1.20 7.48
CA GLU A 24 13.13 -1.79 6.66
C GLU A 24 12.60 -2.99 5.87
N SER A 25 13.29 -3.36 4.78
CA SER A 25 12.94 -4.60 4.07
C SER A 25 13.10 -5.79 5.00
N GLY A 26 12.02 -6.54 5.23
CA GLY A 26 12.02 -7.60 6.21
C GLY A 26 10.70 -8.36 6.30
N VAL A 27 10.66 -9.33 7.20
CA VAL A 27 9.46 -10.10 7.55
C VAL A 27 9.02 -9.68 8.95
N TYR A 28 7.76 -9.31 9.08
CA TYR A 28 7.21 -8.76 10.31
C TYR A 28 5.95 -9.51 10.75
N LYS A 29 5.80 -9.68 12.05
CA LYS A 29 4.51 -9.92 12.68
C LYS A 29 3.79 -8.60 12.80
N ALA A 30 2.56 -8.54 12.34
CA ALA A 30 1.77 -7.31 12.36
C ALA A 30 0.31 -7.59 12.68
N THR A 31 -0.38 -6.58 13.17
CA THR A 31 -1.83 -6.59 13.38
C THR A 31 -2.49 -5.71 12.33
N VAL A 32 -3.56 -6.20 11.72
CA VAL A 32 -4.40 -5.40 10.82
C VAL A 32 -5.28 -4.47 11.67
N LYS A 33 -4.87 -3.22 11.82
CA LYS A 33 -5.60 -2.21 12.62
C LYS A 33 -6.83 -1.71 11.88
N MET A 34 -6.72 -1.58 10.55
CA MET A 34 -7.80 -1.13 9.68
C MET A 34 -7.68 -1.77 8.30
N ALA A 35 -8.84 -2.10 7.71
CA ALA A 35 -8.95 -2.51 6.31
C ALA A 35 -10.28 -1.98 5.77
N TYR A 36 -10.26 -1.15 4.71
CA TYR A 36 -11.46 -0.52 4.17
C TYR A 36 -11.37 -0.36 2.65
N LEU A 37 -12.55 -0.23 2.02
CA LEU A 37 -12.64 0.08 0.60
C LEU A 37 -12.64 1.58 0.38
N ASP A 38 -11.91 2.04 -0.62
CA ASP A 38 -11.99 3.40 -1.13
C ASP A 38 -12.16 3.41 -2.64
N GLN A 39 -12.77 4.46 -3.16
CA GLN A 39 -12.98 4.64 -4.59
C GLN A 39 -12.32 5.94 -5.06
N ALA A 40 -11.40 5.81 -5.99
CA ALA A 40 -10.77 6.96 -6.64
C ALA A 40 -11.76 7.70 -7.57
N LYS A 41 -11.47 8.96 -7.92
CA LYS A 41 -12.24 9.75 -8.88
C LYS A 41 -12.36 9.08 -10.26
N SER A 42 -11.40 8.24 -10.63
CA SER A 42 -11.42 7.42 -11.86
C SER A 42 -12.39 6.24 -11.81
N GLY A 43 -13.04 5.97 -10.67
CA GLY A 43 -13.88 4.80 -10.44
C GLY A 43 -13.12 3.54 -10.02
N ALA A 44 -11.78 3.59 -9.96
CA ALA A 44 -10.98 2.48 -9.45
C ALA A 44 -11.27 2.25 -7.96
N ILE A 45 -11.30 0.96 -7.54
CA ILE A 45 -11.55 0.59 -6.14
C ILE A 45 -10.30 -0.04 -5.57
N SER A 46 -9.92 0.39 -4.37
CA SER A 46 -8.81 -0.16 -3.60
C SER A 46 -9.25 -0.71 -2.25
N VAL A 47 -8.53 -1.73 -1.77
CA VAL A 47 -8.47 -2.13 -0.37
C VAL A 47 -7.33 -1.35 0.25
N ASN A 48 -7.64 -0.53 1.24
CA ASN A 48 -6.67 0.24 2.01
C ASN A 48 -6.48 -0.42 3.35
N ILE A 49 -5.24 -0.59 3.77
CA ILE A 49 -4.89 -1.24 5.03
C ILE A 49 -4.01 -0.36 5.90
N VAL A 50 -4.15 -0.53 7.20
CA VAL A 50 -3.22 -0.04 8.20
C VAL A 50 -2.75 -1.24 9.01
N LEU A 51 -1.45 -1.51 8.95
CA LEU A 51 -0.78 -2.55 9.72
C LEU A 51 -0.01 -1.89 10.87
N GLU A 52 0.03 -2.55 12.01
CA GLU A 52 0.86 -2.15 13.14
C GLU A 52 1.80 -3.31 13.51
N ASN A 53 3.10 -3.05 13.58
CA ASN A 53 4.07 -4.04 14.03
C ASN A 53 4.22 -4.08 15.57
N SER A 54 5.09 -4.97 16.07
CA SER A 54 5.35 -5.11 17.51
C SER A 54 5.89 -3.85 18.21
N ASP A 55 6.48 -2.93 17.43
CA ASP A 55 7.04 -1.68 17.94
C ASP A 55 6.00 -0.55 17.96
N GLY A 56 4.75 -0.82 17.59
CA GLY A 56 3.69 0.17 17.47
C GLY A 56 3.81 1.08 16.25
N LYS A 57 4.68 0.73 15.28
CA LYS A 57 4.84 1.49 14.05
C LYS A 57 3.79 1.06 13.03
N GLU A 58 3.17 2.03 12.41
CA GLU A 58 2.16 1.79 11.37
C GLU A 58 2.75 1.78 9.97
N LEU A 59 2.19 0.91 9.12
CA LEU A 59 2.38 0.88 7.68
C LEU A 59 1.01 0.98 7.02
N LYS A 60 0.86 1.94 6.08
CA LYS A 60 -0.38 2.15 5.32
C LYS A 60 -0.10 1.80 3.85
N GLU A 61 -1.00 1.01 3.25
CA GLU A 61 -0.89 0.64 1.83
C GLU A 61 -2.27 0.46 1.19
N ALA A 62 -2.33 0.63 -0.14
CA ALA A 62 -3.54 0.50 -0.93
C ALA A 62 -3.34 -0.49 -2.07
N PHE A 63 -4.24 -1.47 -2.18
CA PHE A 63 -4.23 -2.47 -3.24
C PHE A 63 -5.42 -2.23 -4.18
N TYR A 64 -5.16 -1.81 -5.41
CA TYR A 64 -6.22 -1.63 -6.39
C TYR A 64 -6.77 -2.98 -6.85
N ILE A 65 -8.01 -3.28 -6.45
CA ILE A 65 -8.70 -4.53 -6.74
C ILE A 65 -9.63 -4.43 -7.95
N LYS A 66 -9.92 -3.20 -8.39
CA LYS A 66 -10.76 -2.94 -9.55
C LYS A 66 -10.21 -1.74 -10.32
N SER A 67 -10.12 -1.87 -11.63
CA SER A 67 -9.64 -0.80 -12.50
C SER A 67 -10.65 0.36 -12.60
N GLY A 68 -10.20 1.52 -13.06
CA GLY A 68 -11.08 2.68 -13.27
C GLY A 68 -12.02 2.53 -14.47
N ASN A 69 -12.94 3.50 -14.61
CA ASN A 69 -13.97 3.55 -15.65
C ASN A 69 -13.37 3.44 -17.07
N ALA A 70 -12.27 4.13 -17.34
CA ALA A 70 -11.59 4.09 -18.64
C ALA A 70 -11.08 2.69 -19.02
N LYS A 71 -10.86 1.82 -18.03
CA LYS A 71 -10.42 0.41 -18.21
C LYS A 71 -11.56 -0.60 -17.99
N GLY A 72 -12.81 -0.14 -17.95
CA GLY A 72 -14.01 -0.95 -17.87
C GLY A 72 -14.33 -1.54 -16.49
N ASN A 73 -13.77 -0.98 -15.41
CA ASN A 73 -14.04 -1.42 -14.03
C ASN A 73 -13.80 -2.93 -13.79
N LYS A 74 -12.75 -3.48 -14.41
CA LYS A 74 -12.43 -4.91 -14.32
C LYS A 74 -11.56 -5.22 -13.09
N THR A 75 -11.70 -6.43 -12.54
CA THR A 75 -10.84 -6.99 -11.48
C THR A 75 -9.62 -7.73 -12.06
N TYR A 76 -9.50 -7.76 -13.38
CA TYR A 76 -8.47 -8.46 -14.13
C TYR A 76 -7.98 -7.61 -15.30
N TYR A 77 -6.86 -8.01 -15.87
CA TYR A 77 -6.33 -7.49 -17.13
C TYR A 77 -6.14 -8.64 -18.12
N GLU A 78 -6.13 -8.31 -19.40
CA GLU A 78 -5.91 -9.27 -20.47
C GLU A 78 -4.51 -9.11 -21.06
N LYS A 79 -3.81 -10.23 -21.23
CA LYS A 79 -2.50 -10.29 -21.87
C LYS A 79 -2.40 -11.60 -22.68
N ASP A 80 -2.00 -11.49 -23.94
CA ASP A 80 -1.82 -12.64 -24.85
C ASP A 80 -3.08 -13.56 -24.93
N GLY A 81 -4.28 -12.94 -24.95
CA GLY A 81 -5.56 -13.64 -24.99
C GLY A 81 -5.97 -14.35 -23.69
N LYS A 82 -5.24 -14.13 -22.60
CA LYS A 82 -5.53 -14.68 -21.27
C LYS A 82 -5.87 -13.59 -20.28
N SER A 83 -6.79 -13.89 -19.37
CA SER A 83 -7.16 -12.99 -18.27
C SER A 83 -6.37 -13.32 -17.02
N PHE A 84 -5.82 -12.27 -16.39
CA PHE A 84 -5.07 -12.36 -15.14
C PHE A 84 -5.68 -11.40 -14.12
N PRO A 85 -5.80 -11.78 -12.83
CA PRO A 85 -6.27 -10.86 -11.81
C PRO A 85 -5.34 -9.66 -11.72
N LEU A 86 -5.88 -8.49 -11.35
CA LEU A 86 -5.04 -7.33 -11.04
C LEU A 86 -4.06 -7.69 -9.93
N PRO A 87 -2.80 -7.21 -9.96
CA PRO A 87 -1.82 -7.48 -8.90
C PRO A 87 -2.35 -7.13 -7.51
N GLY A 88 -3.00 -5.96 -7.36
CA GLY A 88 -3.63 -5.56 -6.11
C GLY A 88 -4.76 -6.48 -5.66
N TYR A 89 -5.53 -7.07 -6.60
CA TYR A 89 -6.53 -8.09 -6.28
C TYR A 89 -5.89 -9.33 -5.68
N SER A 90 -4.82 -9.84 -6.30
CA SER A 90 -4.09 -11.02 -5.80
C SER A 90 -3.48 -10.77 -4.42
N THR A 91 -2.90 -9.59 -4.20
CA THR A 91 -2.32 -9.22 -2.90
C THR A 91 -3.39 -9.08 -1.81
N ALA A 92 -4.52 -8.42 -2.10
CA ALA A 92 -5.62 -8.31 -1.16
C ALA A 92 -6.26 -9.69 -0.86
N ASN A 93 -6.37 -10.57 -1.86
CA ASN A 93 -6.84 -11.93 -1.66
C ASN A 93 -5.88 -12.74 -0.75
N SER A 94 -4.57 -12.60 -0.96
CA SER A 94 -3.56 -13.23 -0.08
C SER A 94 -3.71 -12.76 1.37
N LEU A 95 -3.99 -11.46 1.60
CA LEU A 95 -4.27 -10.95 2.94
C LEU A 95 -5.52 -11.58 3.55
N CYS A 96 -6.61 -11.69 2.78
CA CYS A 96 -7.85 -12.29 3.27
C CYS A 96 -7.66 -13.77 3.65
N VAL A 97 -6.96 -14.54 2.83
CA VAL A 97 -6.62 -15.94 3.15
C VAL A 97 -5.77 -16.01 4.42
N ALA A 98 -4.74 -15.18 4.53
CA ALA A 98 -3.84 -15.18 5.67
C ALA A 98 -4.50 -14.75 6.99
N ALA A 99 -5.36 -13.74 6.96
CA ALA A 99 -5.94 -13.12 8.15
C ALA A 99 -7.28 -13.75 8.57
N ALA A 100 -8.07 -14.24 7.62
CA ALA A 100 -9.45 -14.68 7.85
C ALA A 100 -9.76 -16.08 7.30
N ASP A 101 -8.78 -16.79 6.76
CA ASP A 101 -8.94 -18.09 6.09
C ASP A 101 -10.08 -18.07 5.06
N SER A 102 -10.14 -16.99 4.28
CA SER A 102 -11.24 -16.72 3.36
C SER A 102 -10.76 -15.99 2.11
N HIS A 103 -11.47 -16.14 1.00
CA HIS A 103 -11.18 -15.38 -0.22
C HIS A 103 -11.63 -13.92 -0.11
N LEU A 104 -11.01 -13.04 -0.93
CA LEU A 104 -11.33 -11.62 -0.96
C LEU A 104 -12.84 -11.36 -1.17
N SER A 105 -13.50 -12.08 -2.09
CA SER A 105 -14.93 -11.90 -2.34
C SER A 105 -15.77 -12.10 -1.08
N ALA A 106 -15.54 -13.17 -0.32
CA ALA A 106 -16.27 -13.44 0.90
C ALA A 106 -15.95 -12.42 2.02
N CYS A 107 -14.72 -11.92 2.09
CA CYS A 107 -14.37 -10.81 2.97
C CYS A 107 -15.11 -9.52 2.60
N LEU A 108 -15.26 -9.24 1.30
CA LEU A 108 -15.96 -8.05 0.81
C LEU A 108 -17.48 -8.11 1.03
N ASP A 109 -18.07 -9.29 1.06
CA ASP A 109 -19.49 -9.49 1.41
C ASP A 109 -19.76 -9.17 2.89
N ASN A 110 -18.71 -9.10 3.72
CA ASN A 110 -18.79 -8.83 5.16
C ASN A 110 -18.14 -7.49 5.49
N THR A 111 -18.71 -6.41 4.95
CA THR A 111 -18.28 -5.05 5.21
C THR A 111 -19.33 -4.27 5.99
N GLU A 112 -18.88 -3.34 6.84
CA GLU A 112 -19.72 -2.39 7.55
C GLU A 112 -19.26 -0.96 7.25
N LYS A 113 -20.19 -0.04 7.09
CA LYS A 113 -19.88 1.39 6.99
C LYS A 113 -19.46 1.94 8.33
N LYS A 114 -18.23 2.46 8.39
CA LYS A 114 -17.65 3.08 9.59
C LYS A 114 -16.92 4.36 9.24
N MET A 115 -16.80 5.26 10.22
CA MET A 115 -15.97 6.46 10.09
C MET A 115 -14.51 6.05 10.19
N VAL A 116 -13.73 6.36 9.15
CA VAL A 116 -12.29 6.11 9.05
C VAL A 116 -11.60 7.45 8.90
N LEU A 117 -10.50 7.65 9.64
CA LEU A 117 -9.66 8.83 9.47
C LEU A 117 -8.83 8.65 8.19
N ILE A 118 -9.03 9.53 7.23
CA ILE A 118 -8.37 9.51 5.93
C ILE A 118 -7.74 10.87 5.70
N TYR A 119 -6.46 10.88 5.28
CA TYR A 119 -5.77 12.12 4.96
C TYR A 119 -6.44 12.82 3.77
N ASP A 120 -6.83 14.08 3.99
CA ASP A 120 -7.38 14.95 2.98
C ASP A 120 -6.31 15.93 2.48
N TYR A 121 -5.96 15.84 1.20
CA TYR A 121 -4.89 16.65 0.61
C TYR A 121 -5.26 18.12 0.45
N GLU A 122 -6.56 18.44 0.38
CA GLU A 122 -7.06 19.82 0.28
C GLU A 122 -6.99 20.49 1.65
N GLU A 123 -7.44 19.76 2.69
CA GLU A 123 -7.40 20.24 4.08
C GLU A 123 -6.05 20.02 4.78
N ARG A 124 -5.16 19.22 4.18
CA ARG A 124 -3.83 18.83 4.71
C ARG A 124 -3.88 18.23 6.12
N LYS A 125 -4.93 17.48 6.42
CA LYS A 125 -5.15 16.81 7.71
C LYS A 125 -5.96 15.52 7.53
N GLU A 126 -5.95 14.68 8.54
CA GLU A 126 -6.85 13.53 8.58
C GLU A 126 -8.27 14.00 8.90
N VAL A 127 -9.24 13.56 8.10
CA VAL A 127 -10.66 13.84 8.27
C VAL A 127 -11.46 12.55 8.35
N PRO A 128 -12.51 12.49 9.17
CA PRO A 128 -13.37 11.32 9.25
C PRO A 128 -14.22 11.22 7.97
N LYS A 129 -14.12 10.08 7.28
CA LYS A 129 -14.95 9.74 6.10
C LYS A 129 -15.60 8.38 6.30
N GLU A 130 -16.88 8.27 5.95
CA GLU A 130 -17.58 6.98 5.97
C GLU A 130 -17.04 6.09 4.87
N ARG A 131 -16.58 4.87 5.24
CA ARG A 131 -16.05 3.88 4.30
C ARG A 131 -16.55 2.47 4.66
N PRO A 132 -16.73 1.58 3.66
CA PRO A 132 -16.96 0.17 3.92
C PRO A 132 -15.70 -0.44 4.53
N VAL A 133 -15.77 -0.85 5.79
CA VAL A 133 -14.69 -1.51 6.53
C VAL A 133 -14.86 -3.02 6.45
N ILE A 134 -13.79 -3.73 6.12
CA ILE A 134 -13.74 -5.18 5.94
C ILE A 134 -13.58 -5.84 7.31
N ILE A 135 -14.70 -6.24 7.90
CA ILE A 135 -14.76 -6.69 9.31
C ILE A 135 -13.91 -7.93 9.59
N PRO A 136 -13.89 -8.98 8.72
CA PRO A 136 -13.10 -10.18 9.00
C PRO A 136 -11.60 -9.95 9.17
N LEU A 137 -11.08 -8.84 8.65
CA LEU A 137 -9.65 -8.51 8.69
C LEU A 137 -9.23 -7.75 9.95
N LEU A 138 -10.17 -7.12 10.67
CA LEU A 138 -9.84 -6.26 11.81
C LEU A 138 -9.23 -7.03 12.97
N ASN A 139 -8.17 -6.46 13.55
CA ASN A 139 -7.43 -6.98 14.71
C ASN A 139 -6.85 -8.39 14.48
N ARG A 140 -6.69 -8.81 13.23
CA ARG A 140 -6.05 -10.08 12.89
C ARG A 140 -4.54 -9.96 12.92
N SER A 141 -3.90 -10.94 13.56
CA SER A 141 -2.44 -11.08 13.53
C SER A 141 -2.03 -11.80 12.24
N ILE A 142 -1.05 -11.24 11.56
CA ILE A 142 -0.53 -11.73 10.29
C ILE A 142 1.00 -11.71 10.29
N THR A 143 1.58 -12.39 9.32
CA THR A 143 2.97 -12.21 8.93
C THR A 143 2.99 -11.47 7.59
N VAL A 144 3.85 -10.48 7.42
CA VAL A 144 3.97 -9.71 6.19
C VAL A 144 5.42 -9.56 5.76
N ALA A 145 5.68 -9.77 4.48
CA ALA A 145 6.96 -9.44 3.85
C ALA A 145 6.87 -8.03 3.26
N VAL A 146 7.79 -7.16 3.66
CA VAL A 146 7.82 -5.75 3.28
C VAL A 146 9.13 -5.42 2.59
N HIS A 147 9.08 -4.72 1.45
CA HIS A 147 10.21 -4.04 0.87
C HIS A 147 10.20 -2.55 1.22
N GLN A 148 11.40 -2.02 1.49
CA GLN A 148 11.66 -0.59 1.40
C GLN A 148 12.07 -0.28 -0.03
N ILE A 149 11.37 0.66 -0.67
CA ILE A 149 11.54 1.00 -2.08
C ILE A 149 11.84 2.47 -2.22
N ILE A 150 12.80 2.82 -3.07
CA ILE A 150 13.02 4.19 -3.54
C ILE A 150 12.36 4.29 -4.92
N GLN A 151 11.50 5.29 -5.09
CA GLN A 151 10.85 5.59 -6.36
C GLN A 151 10.82 7.09 -6.65
N ASN A 152 10.57 7.47 -7.90
CA ASN A 152 10.41 8.88 -8.26
C ASN A 152 9.16 9.46 -7.58
N LYS A 153 9.27 10.71 -7.14
CA LYS A 153 8.08 11.53 -6.88
C LYS A 153 7.50 11.97 -8.22
N ASN A 154 6.20 11.84 -8.37
CA ASN A 154 5.48 12.34 -9.53
C ASN A 154 4.81 13.67 -9.21
N ILE A 155 4.87 14.60 -10.15
CA ILE A 155 4.16 15.89 -10.12
C ILE A 155 3.24 15.98 -11.34
N LYS A 156 2.17 16.74 -11.21
CA LYS A 156 1.32 17.05 -12.37
C LYS A 156 2.02 18.10 -13.22
N ASN A 157 2.13 17.82 -14.52
CA ASN A 157 2.53 18.83 -15.51
C ASN A 157 1.34 19.76 -15.88
N ASP A 158 1.58 20.74 -16.72
CA ASP A 158 0.55 21.70 -17.17
C ASP A 158 -0.59 21.03 -17.97
N ALA A 159 -0.37 19.86 -18.53
CA ALA A 159 -1.39 19.04 -19.20
C ALA A 159 -2.20 18.18 -18.21
N GLY A 160 -1.88 18.21 -16.91
CA GLY A 160 -2.54 17.42 -15.87
C GLY A 160 -2.06 15.97 -15.77
N GLU A 161 -1.00 15.61 -16.50
CA GLU A 161 -0.39 14.28 -16.47
C GLU A 161 0.65 14.17 -15.34
N TYR A 162 0.75 13.00 -14.72
CA TYR A 162 1.77 12.75 -13.71
C TYR A 162 3.10 12.39 -14.38
N VAL A 163 4.13 13.20 -14.11
CA VAL A 163 5.49 13.02 -14.61
C VAL A 163 6.50 12.99 -13.45
N PRO A 164 7.62 12.27 -13.59
CA PRO A 164 8.66 12.27 -12.55
C PRO A 164 9.18 13.69 -12.29
N SER A 165 9.25 14.10 -11.02
CA SER A 165 9.75 15.43 -10.62
C SER A 165 11.28 15.54 -10.62
N GLY A 166 12.01 14.46 -10.82
CA GLY A 166 13.45 14.39 -10.60
C GLY A 166 13.85 14.12 -9.14
N GLU A 167 12.92 14.23 -8.20
CA GLU A 167 13.12 13.85 -6.81
C GLU A 167 12.69 12.40 -6.57
N THR A 168 13.26 11.78 -5.54
CA THR A 168 12.88 10.44 -5.09
C THR A 168 12.22 10.48 -3.74
N ARG A 169 11.48 9.43 -3.42
CA ARG A 169 10.94 9.15 -2.08
C ARG A 169 11.12 7.68 -1.74
N SER A 170 11.26 7.41 -0.45
CA SER A 170 11.21 6.05 0.06
C SER A 170 9.78 5.70 0.49
N ILE A 171 9.34 4.50 0.17
CA ILE A 171 8.04 3.95 0.56
C ILE A 171 8.21 2.50 1.01
N ASN A 172 7.20 1.95 1.66
CA ASN A 172 7.07 0.51 1.85
C ASN A 172 6.14 -0.11 0.78
N GLU A 173 6.39 -1.36 0.46
CA GLU A 173 5.56 -2.19 -0.40
C GLU A 173 5.40 -3.56 0.25
N CYS A 174 4.17 -3.96 0.61
CA CYS A 174 3.87 -5.31 1.06
C CYS A 174 3.95 -6.27 -0.13
N LYS A 175 4.74 -7.31 0.00
CA LYS A 175 4.95 -8.28 -1.10
C LYS A 175 3.95 -9.43 -1.06
N PHE A 176 3.73 -9.99 0.10
CA PHE A 176 2.75 -11.03 0.36
C PHE A 176 2.48 -11.15 1.85
N PHE A 177 1.39 -11.82 2.16
CA PHE A 177 0.89 -12.01 3.51
C PHE A 177 0.88 -13.50 3.87
N GLY A 178 1.01 -13.78 5.15
CA GLY A 178 0.84 -15.08 5.76
C GLY A 178 0.07 -14.98 7.07
N ASN A 179 -0.42 -16.11 7.54
CA ASN A 179 -1.12 -16.18 8.82
C ASN A 179 -0.17 -15.90 10.01
N ALA A 180 -0.71 -15.94 11.23
CA ALA A 180 0.07 -15.72 12.45
C ALA A 180 1.23 -16.72 12.60
N ASP A 181 1.11 -17.94 12.06
CA ASP A 181 2.15 -18.96 12.10
C ASP A 181 3.23 -18.79 11.03
N GLY A 182 3.07 -17.80 10.12
CA GLY A 182 4.01 -17.53 9.04
C GLY A 182 3.79 -18.37 7.79
N LYS A 183 2.63 -19.01 7.63
CA LYS A 183 2.28 -19.70 6.38
C LYS A 183 1.73 -18.68 5.39
N SER A 184 2.30 -18.63 4.18
CA SER A 184 1.75 -17.87 3.06
C SER A 184 0.38 -18.39 2.63
N ALA A 185 -0.38 -17.63 1.84
CA ALA A 185 -1.68 -18.05 1.35
C ALA A 185 -1.61 -19.37 0.55
N GLU A 186 -0.54 -19.59 -0.20
CA GLU A 186 -0.32 -20.84 -0.94
C GLU A 186 -0.01 -22.01 0.01
N GLU A 187 0.82 -21.80 1.03
CA GLU A 187 1.14 -22.82 2.03
C GLU A 187 -0.08 -23.18 2.90
N ILE A 188 -0.97 -22.22 3.18
CA ILE A 188 -2.25 -22.47 3.83
C ILE A 188 -3.12 -23.36 2.94
N HIS A 189 -3.28 -22.99 1.67
CA HIS A 189 -4.09 -23.72 0.70
C HIS A 189 -3.61 -25.17 0.50
N ASN A 190 -2.28 -25.34 0.40
CA ASN A 190 -1.66 -26.66 0.16
C ASN A 190 -1.40 -27.45 1.45
N ASN A 191 -1.74 -26.90 2.62
CA ASN A 191 -1.43 -27.44 3.93
C ASN A 191 0.06 -27.87 4.07
N SER A 192 0.96 -27.04 3.53
CA SER A 192 2.41 -27.29 3.53
C SER A 192 3.11 -26.53 4.68
N ASP A 193 4.41 -26.80 4.84
CA ASP A 193 5.24 -26.14 5.85
C ASP A 193 5.45 -24.66 5.52
N ALA A 194 5.68 -23.84 6.56
CA ALA A 194 5.95 -22.41 6.46
C ALA A 194 7.40 -22.12 6.04
N LEU A 195 7.69 -22.09 4.75
CA LEU A 195 9.04 -21.92 4.21
C LEU A 195 9.22 -20.67 3.36
N VAL A 196 8.11 -20.08 2.85
CA VAL A 196 8.16 -18.97 1.89
C VAL A 196 8.79 -17.73 2.50
N PHE A 197 8.41 -17.37 3.72
CA PHE A 197 8.96 -16.19 4.41
C PHE A 197 10.45 -16.32 4.69
N ASP A 198 10.91 -17.49 5.14
CA ASP A 198 12.34 -17.74 5.41
C ASP A 198 13.18 -17.66 4.15
N LYS A 199 12.70 -18.24 3.04
CA LYS A 199 13.38 -18.19 1.73
C LYS A 199 13.43 -16.75 1.22
N TRP A 200 12.37 -15.99 1.41
CA TRP A 200 12.31 -14.60 1.00
C TRP A 200 13.22 -13.73 1.88
N ALA A 201 13.19 -13.89 3.19
CA ALA A 201 14.00 -13.15 4.16
C ALA A 201 15.50 -13.27 3.88
N LYS A 202 15.98 -14.47 3.61
CA LYS A 202 17.39 -14.72 3.26
C LYS A 202 17.92 -13.88 2.09
N LYS A 203 17.02 -13.42 1.20
CA LYS A 203 17.38 -12.68 -0.01
C LYS A 203 17.10 -11.19 0.08
N ASN A 204 16.22 -10.76 0.99
CA ASN A 204 15.61 -9.43 0.92
C ASN A 204 15.73 -8.60 2.19
N VAL A 205 16.04 -9.21 3.36
CA VAL A 205 16.16 -8.45 4.61
C VAL A 205 17.26 -7.40 4.48
N GLY A 206 16.93 -6.15 4.85
CA GLY A 206 17.83 -5.01 4.80
C GLY A 206 18.13 -4.46 3.40
N ILE A 207 17.56 -5.05 2.33
CA ILE A 207 17.80 -4.60 0.96
C ILE A 207 16.80 -3.51 0.59
N VAL A 208 17.30 -2.34 0.19
CA VAL A 208 16.50 -1.26 -0.38
C VAL A 208 16.43 -1.44 -1.91
N ILE A 209 15.22 -1.50 -2.45
CA ILE A 209 14.99 -1.64 -3.89
C ILE A 209 14.89 -0.26 -4.51
N ASP A 210 15.83 0.11 -5.37
CA ASP A 210 15.76 1.36 -6.12
C ASP A 210 14.99 1.15 -7.44
N LYS A 211 13.75 1.65 -7.49
CA LYS A 211 12.90 1.70 -8.69
C LYS A 211 12.91 3.09 -9.33
N SER A 212 13.76 4.01 -8.84
CA SER A 212 13.85 5.34 -9.44
C SER A 212 14.44 5.23 -10.84
N SER A 213 13.70 5.63 -11.87
CA SER A 213 14.27 5.85 -13.19
C SER A 213 15.15 7.10 -13.09
N LYS A 214 16.45 6.97 -13.33
CA LYS A 214 17.30 8.12 -13.62
C LYS A 214 16.78 8.70 -14.93
N SER A 215 15.86 9.65 -14.85
CA SER A 215 15.36 10.39 -16.00
C SER A 215 16.53 11.19 -16.58
N LEU A 216 17.20 10.61 -17.55
CA LEU A 216 17.97 11.38 -18.49
C LEU A 216 16.96 12.19 -19.29
N VAL A 217 16.82 13.48 -18.98
CA VAL A 217 16.23 14.46 -19.88
C VAL A 217 17.11 14.49 -21.13
N LYS A 218 16.86 13.57 -22.05
CA LYS A 218 17.32 13.68 -23.43
C LYS A 218 16.20 14.36 -24.20
N ASN A 219 16.40 15.66 -24.46
CA ASN A 219 15.75 16.33 -25.57
C ASN A 219 16.09 15.55 -26.85
N THR A 220 15.17 14.74 -27.33
CA THR A 220 15.22 14.18 -28.68
C THR A 220 13.85 14.37 -29.33
N PRO A 221 13.81 14.82 -30.61
CA PRO A 221 12.57 15.17 -31.28
C PRO A 221 11.74 13.92 -31.57
N LYS A 222 10.42 14.12 -31.55
CA LYS A 222 9.39 13.13 -31.81
C LYS A 222 9.61 12.43 -33.15
N THR A 223 9.81 11.12 -33.10
CA THR A 223 9.49 10.22 -34.22
C THR A 223 8.50 9.18 -33.71
N SER A 224 7.39 9.10 -34.40
CA SER A 224 6.23 8.27 -34.11
C SER A 224 6.58 6.79 -34.16
N ALA A 225 6.43 6.08 -33.04
CA ALA A 225 6.18 4.64 -33.01
C ALA A 225 5.42 4.31 -31.72
N SER A 226 4.33 3.63 -31.91
CA SER A 226 3.41 3.15 -30.89
C SER A 226 4.12 2.31 -29.83
N ILE A 227 4.08 2.72 -28.56
CA ILE A 227 4.50 1.89 -27.45
C ILE A 227 3.49 2.07 -26.30
N PHE A 228 3.03 0.96 -25.82
CA PHE A 228 2.22 0.77 -24.64
C PHE A 228 2.63 1.69 -23.49
N ASN A 229 1.84 2.72 -23.24
CA ASN A 229 1.92 3.47 -21.99
C ASN A 229 1.09 2.75 -20.93
N GLN A 230 1.76 2.10 -20.00
CA GLN A 230 1.22 1.91 -18.66
C GLN A 230 1.08 3.30 -18.04
N SER A 231 -0.09 3.90 -18.15
CA SER A 231 -0.45 5.03 -17.30
C SER A 231 -0.63 4.50 -15.88
N ASP A 232 0.35 4.78 -15.05
CA ASP A 232 0.25 4.64 -13.60
C ASP A 232 -0.79 5.65 -13.08
N ASP A 233 -2.06 5.24 -13.09
CA ASP A 233 -3.15 5.94 -12.40
C ASP A 233 -3.16 5.59 -10.90
N SER A 234 -2.00 5.44 -10.32
CA SER A 234 -1.86 5.36 -8.87
C SER A 234 -1.84 6.77 -8.31
N PRO A 235 -2.83 7.19 -7.52
CA PRO A 235 -2.68 8.41 -6.75
C PRO A 235 -1.46 8.29 -5.84
N PRO A 236 -0.72 9.37 -5.58
CA PRO A 236 0.40 9.33 -4.67
C PRO A 236 -0.11 9.08 -3.26
N PHE A 237 -0.14 7.81 -2.85
CA PHE A 237 -0.24 7.49 -1.44
C PHE A 237 1.16 7.62 -0.84
N ASN A 238 1.24 8.45 0.11
CA ASN A 238 2.15 8.61 1.23
C ASN A 238 2.78 9.99 1.34
N GLN A 239 2.18 10.73 2.19
CA GLN A 239 2.88 11.26 3.38
C GLN A 239 1.93 11.19 4.55
#